data_2cf03390ef653adcdc8d8c7936aa598f
#
_entry.id   2cf03390ef653adcdc8d8c7936aa598f
#
_cell.length_a   1.000
_cell.length_b   1.000
_cell.length_c   1.000
_cell.angle_alpha   90.00
_cell.angle_beta   90.00
_cell.angle_gamma   90.00
#
_symmetry.space_group_name_H-M   'P 1'
#
loop_
_entity.id
_entity.type
_entity.pdbx_description
1 polymer ?
#
loop_
_entity_poly.entity_id
_entity_poly.type
_entity_poly.pdbx_seq_one_letter_code
_entity_poly.pdbx_strand_id
1 'polypeptide(L)'
;MKITLVGPGLMPIPPTGWGAIEILVWDYKQTLEELGHEVQIVNTTDLNAALQQINSFDPDFVHIQYDDYVHLYPHIKYPCAVTTHFAYLERPELMGPYKERVFEHFSRIQPNVFGLSEGINKVYEEDGVSPSKLYLNPNGVNLSNFRSTMNPEYPERSVYLATIDHRKRQFLFQDIESLWFAGNIRDDRFDKSKRHLGEWDKSIVYDRLTEYGNLVLLSDGEAHPLVCMEAFAAGLGVVVCEWGAANLDVNREFITVIPESKINDTDFVEDAIIKNREYSITHREEILEYAKQFDWKQVLQKHYLPNIEKLMSKKKIAINFIGTGNYLKFFPRYYETFMEYFAPECDKDFFVFTDGEFDGELPGNVKIIRSSESANVKKSDYGDRYTLTYHSIGGLKRFGEIKKIRDQLAEYDWYVYFDADMHCLTERIDYEDFFDDSKTFFGVQHPCQNPDLCNFTSVSGSDLPFERNPESLACVTAEEQCDDVYLQGCVWGGKVPQVLDMIEDLDKRIIKDLKKEIMTFAHDESYLNRYRNENFQEFHV
;
A
#
# COMPACT_ATOMS: atom_id res chain seq x y z
N MET A 1 6.27 19.88 5.89
CA MET A 1 5.44 19.65 4.68
C MET A 1 4.20 20.52 4.73
N LYS A 2 3.69 20.88 3.54
CA LYS A 2 2.38 21.51 3.36
C LYS A 2 1.33 20.43 3.08
N ILE A 3 0.35 20.27 3.94
CA ILE A 3 -0.65 19.19 3.85
C ILE A 3 -2.04 19.81 3.70
N THR A 4 -2.82 19.35 2.72
CA THR A 4 -4.22 19.73 2.60
C THR A 4 -5.11 18.57 3.08
N LEU A 5 -6.01 18.86 4.02
CA LEU A 5 -7.06 17.97 4.49
C LEU A 5 -8.39 18.39 3.85
N VAL A 6 -9.04 17.47 3.12
CA VAL A 6 -10.33 17.74 2.46
C VAL A 6 -11.44 17.11 3.31
N GLY A 7 -12.25 17.96 3.93
CA GLY A 7 -13.41 17.58 4.73
C GLY A 7 -14.71 17.50 3.92
N PRO A 8 -15.83 17.06 4.55
CA PRO A 8 -17.11 16.81 3.86
C PRO A 8 -17.85 18.07 3.39
N GLY A 9 -17.51 19.25 3.91
CA GLY A 9 -18.19 20.49 3.57
C GLY A 9 -19.62 20.64 4.12
N LEU A 10 -20.04 19.73 4.98
CA LEU A 10 -21.42 19.66 5.50
C LEU A 10 -21.60 20.47 6.78
N MET A 11 -20.57 20.57 7.60
CA MET A 11 -20.55 21.29 8.86
C MET A 11 -19.26 22.12 8.99
N PRO A 12 -19.22 23.17 9.81
CA PRO A 12 -17.96 23.89 10.09
C PRO A 12 -16.88 22.97 10.69
N ILE A 13 -15.62 23.29 10.47
CA ILE A 13 -14.46 22.64 11.11
C ILE A 13 -13.68 23.70 11.90
N PRO A 14 -13.54 23.61 13.23
CA PRO A 14 -14.14 22.58 14.10
C PRO A 14 -15.67 22.69 14.17
N PRO A 15 -16.37 21.57 14.38
CA PRO A 15 -17.83 21.60 14.48
C PRO A 15 -18.30 22.22 15.80
N THR A 16 -19.45 22.86 15.78
CA THR A 16 -20.09 23.42 16.99
C THR A 16 -20.91 22.37 17.77
N GLY A 17 -20.97 21.13 17.26
CA GLY A 17 -21.68 19.99 17.85
C GLY A 17 -21.11 18.67 17.36
N TRP A 18 -21.95 17.68 17.11
CA TRP A 18 -21.53 16.39 16.60
C TRP A 18 -21.20 16.47 15.11
N GLY A 19 -20.00 16.06 14.77
CA GLY A 19 -19.50 15.90 13.41
C GLY A 19 -18.24 15.06 13.51
N ALA A 20 -18.39 13.73 13.42
CA ALA A 20 -17.26 12.82 13.68
C ALA A 20 -16.08 13.06 12.72
N ILE A 21 -16.36 13.22 11.43
CA ILE A 21 -15.32 13.47 10.43
C ILE A 21 -14.71 14.87 10.61
N GLU A 22 -15.55 15.87 10.88
CA GLU A 22 -15.10 17.25 11.12
C GLU A 22 -14.19 17.36 12.35
N ILE A 23 -14.48 16.60 13.41
CA ILE A 23 -13.63 16.51 14.61
C ILE A 23 -12.30 15.85 14.21
N LEU A 24 -12.32 14.74 13.48
CA LEU A 24 -11.11 14.07 13.02
C LEU A 24 -10.23 15.01 12.18
N VAL A 25 -10.80 15.71 11.20
CA VAL A 25 -10.06 16.66 10.36
C VAL A 25 -9.42 17.76 11.21
N TRP A 26 -10.13 18.22 12.25
CA TRP A 26 -9.61 19.22 13.18
C TRP A 26 -8.46 18.68 14.03
N ASP A 27 -8.60 17.48 14.60
CA ASP A 27 -7.56 16.84 15.42
C ASP A 27 -6.30 16.55 14.57
N TYR A 28 -6.47 16.07 13.32
CA TYR A 28 -5.37 15.94 12.36
C TYR A 28 -4.62 17.26 12.18
N LYS A 29 -5.37 18.35 11.89
CA LYS A 29 -4.76 19.67 11.69
C LYS A 29 -3.95 20.09 12.90
N GLN A 30 -4.55 20.08 14.09
CA GLN A 30 -3.87 20.52 15.30
C GLN A 30 -2.59 19.72 15.57
N THR A 31 -2.68 18.40 15.49
CA THR A 31 -1.54 17.53 15.77
C THR A 31 -0.44 17.66 14.72
N LEU A 32 -0.80 17.79 13.44
CA LEU A 32 0.19 18.00 12.37
C LEU A 32 0.90 19.35 12.50
N GLU A 33 0.19 20.41 12.90
CA GLU A 33 0.78 21.73 13.17
C GLU A 33 1.74 21.67 14.38
N GLU A 34 1.39 20.93 15.44
CA GLU A 34 2.29 20.67 16.58
C GLU A 34 3.55 19.91 16.16
N LEU A 35 3.45 19.04 15.14
CA LEU A 35 4.57 18.31 14.56
C LEU A 35 5.39 19.14 13.55
N GLY A 36 5.01 20.41 13.33
CA GLY A 36 5.75 21.36 12.50
C GLY A 36 5.39 21.35 11.01
N HIS A 37 4.21 20.82 10.67
CA HIS A 37 3.67 20.87 9.30
C HIS A 37 2.77 22.09 9.10
N GLU A 38 2.66 22.60 7.88
CA GLU A 38 1.70 23.64 7.50
C GLU A 38 0.43 22.96 6.95
N VAL A 39 -0.73 23.23 7.56
CA VAL A 39 -1.96 22.48 7.26
C VAL A 39 -3.11 23.38 6.81
N GLN A 40 -3.58 23.13 5.57
CA GLN A 40 -4.80 23.71 5.05
C GLN A 40 -5.99 22.74 5.27
N ILE A 41 -7.16 23.28 5.64
CA ILE A 41 -8.43 22.56 5.56
C ILE A 41 -9.23 23.11 4.38
N VAL A 42 -9.62 22.21 3.46
CA VAL A 42 -10.59 22.48 2.40
C VAL A 42 -11.91 21.82 2.78
N ASN A 43 -12.91 22.62 3.08
CA ASN A 43 -14.19 22.13 3.61
C ASN A 43 -15.37 22.74 2.83
N THR A 44 -15.65 22.20 1.67
CA THR A 44 -16.70 22.67 0.76
C THR A 44 -17.33 21.52 -0.02
N THR A 45 -18.61 21.61 -0.34
CA THR A 45 -19.32 20.67 -1.22
C THR A 45 -19.13 20.96 -2.70
N ASP A 46 -18.56 22.12 -3.05
CA ASP A 46 -18.21 22.47 -4.43
C ASP A 46 -16.81 21.92 -4.75
N LEU A 47 -16.75 20.83 -5.53
CA LEU A 47 -15.51 20.15 -5.90
C LEU A 47 -14.59 21.02 -6.76
N ASN A 48 -15.13 21.94 -7.58
CA ASN A 48 -14.30 22.87 -8.35
C ASN A 48 -13.64 23.90 -7.43
N ALA A 49 -14.39 24.44 -6.46
CA ALA A 49 -13.84 25.32 -5.45
C ALA A 49 -12.80 24.60 -4.57
N ALA A 50 -13.01 23.31 -4.28
CA ALA A 50 -12.02 22.49 -3.57
C ALA A 50 -10.71 22.40 -4.35
N LEU A 51 -10.74 22.04 -5.65
CA LEU A 51 -9.55 21.98 -6.51
C LEU A 51 -8.83 23.34 -6.61
N GLN A 52 -9.57 24.44 -6.72
CA GLN A 52 -8.97 25.78 -6.74
C GLN A 52 -8.24 26.11 -5.43
N GLN A 53 -8.82 25.78 -4.27
CA GLN A 53 -8.20 25.99 -2.98
C GLN A 53 -6.95 25.14 -2.81
N ILE A 54 -7.01 23.84 -3.17
CA ILE A 54 -5.85 22.92 -3.16
C ILE A 54 -4.73 23.48 -4.02
N ASN A 55 -5.01 23.82 -5.29
CA ASN A 55 -4.00 24.32 -6.23
C ASN A 55 -3.41 25.66 -5.79
N SER A 56 -4.18 26.53 -5.13
CA SER A 56 -3.70 27.83 -4.63
C SER A 56 -2.76 27.68 -3.44
N PHE A 57 -2.94 26.65 -2.64
CA PHE A 57 -2.06 26.37 -1.48
C PHE A 57 -0.77 25.69 -1.91
N ASP A 58 -0.79 24.95 -3.02
CA ASP A 58 0.34 24.19 -3.57
C ASP A 58 0.95 23.23 -2.53
N PRO A 59 0.17 22.20 -2.08
CA PRO A 59 0.57 21.29 -1.01
C PRO A 59 1.58 20.24 -1.49
N ASP A 60 2.35 19.70 -0.55
CA ASP A 60 3.17 18.50 -0.77
C ASP A 60 2.30 17.23 -0.81
N PHE A 61 1.17 17.22 -0.07
CA PHE A 61 0.28 16.07 0.04
C PHE A 61 -1.18 16.50 0.26
N VAL A 62 -2.13 15.73 -0.32
CA VAL A 62 -3.57 15.92 -0.15
C VAL A 62 -4.18 14.70 0.49
N HIS A 63 -4.97 14.87 1.54
CA HIS A 63 -5.74 13.81 2.16
C HIS A 63 -7.23 14.08 2.08
N ILE A 64 -7.96 13.27 1.33
CA ILE A 64 -9.41 13.30 1.23
C ILE A 64 -9.98 12.49 2.40
N GLN A 65 -10.55 13.17 3.39
CA GLN A 65 -11.14 12.57 4.61
C GLN A 65 -12.63 12.22 4.44
N TYR A 66 -13.14 12.29 3.23
CA TYR A 66 -14.54 12.01 2.93
C TYR A 66 -14.65 11.28 1.59
N ASP A 67 -14.93 10.01 1.64
CA ASP A 67 -14.91 9.07 0.53
C ASP A 67 -15.96 9.32 -0.58
N ASP A 68 -17.06 10.02 -0.29
CA ASP A 68 -17.94 10.53 -1.33
C ASP A 68 -17.22 11.44 -2.35
N TYR A 69 -16.03 11.95 -1.97
CA TYR A 69 -15.18 12.77 -2.85
C TYR A 69 -14.07 11.97 -3.56
N VAL A 70 -14.15 10.64 -3.60
CA VAL A 70 -13.18 9.80 -4.32
C VAL A 70 -13.04 10.23 -5.80
N HIS A 71 -14.11 10.75 -6.41
CA HIS A 71 -14.08 11.29 -7.78
C HIS A 71 -13.18 12.52 -7.96
N LEU A 72 -12.79 13.19 -6.87
CA LEU A 72 -11.83 14.29 -6.92
C LEU A 72 -10.40 13.80 -7.16
N TYR A 73 -10.10 12.57 -6.75
CA TYR A 73 -8.76 11.99 -6.77
C TYR A 73 -8.06 12.09 -8.13
N PRO A 74 -8.66 11.72 -9.28
CA PRO A 74 -8.01 11.79 -10.59
C PRO A 74 -7.69 13.23 -11.07
N HIS A 75 -8.26 14.24 -10.41
CA HIS A 75 -8.06 15.66 -10.76
C HIS A 75 -7.03 16.36 -9.87
N ILE A 76 -6.51 15.66 -8.85
CA ILE A 76 -5.48 16.17 -7.94
C ILE A 76 -4.11 15.82 -8.52
N LYS A 77 -3.28 16.82 -8.78
CA LYS A 77 -1.93 16.66 -9.34
C LYS A 77 -0.84 16.42 -8.28
N TYR A 78 -1.20 16.37 -7.03
CA TYR A 78 -0.31 16.13 -5.89
C TYR A 78 -0.43 14.69 -5.40
N PRO A 79 0.59 14.13 -4.72
CA PRO A 79 0.40 12.88 -3.97
C PRO A 79 -0.84 12.97 -3.09
N CYS A 80 -1.71 11.96 -3.19
CA CYS A 80 -3.03 12.02 -2.57
C CYS A 80 -3.44 10.65 -2.02
N ALA A 81 -4.21 10.66 -0.91
CA ALA A 81 -4.87 9.48 -0.38
C ALA A 81 -6.32 9.79 0.02
N VAL A 82 -7.13 8.74 0.13
CA VAL A 82 -8.54 8.81 0.53
C VAL A 82 -8.77 7.94 1.75
N THR A 83 -9.46 8.46 2.77
CA THR A 83 -9.95 7.67 3.92
C THR A 83 -11.47 7.52 3.85
N THR A 84 -11.93 6.31 4.14
CA THR A 84 -13.35 5.97 4.27
C THR A 84 -13.73 5.81 5.73
N HIS A 85 -14.80 6.49 6.13
CA HIS A 85 -15.39 6.40 7.48
C HIS A 85 -16.74 5.66 7.49
N PHE A 86 -17.08 4.96 6.40
CA PHE A 86 -18.35 4.26 6.28
C PHE A 86 -18.38 3.02 7.19
N ALA A 87 -19.43 2.93 8.01
CA ALA A 87 -19.51 1.95 9.09
C ALA A 87 -19.68 0.49 8.65
N TYR A 88 -20.13 0.24 7.42
CA TYR A 88 -20.46 -1.09 6.91
C TYR A 88 -19.48 -1.62 5.86
N LEU A 89 -18.24 -1.14 5.83
CA LEU A 89 -17.25 -1.66 4.87
C LEU A 89 -17.02 -3.17 5.07
N GLU A 90 -16.86 -3.61 6.31
CA GLU A 90 -16.67 -5.03 6.63
C GLU A 90 -18.00 -5.83 6.65
N ARG A 91 -19.11 -5.19 6.26
CA ARG A 91 -20.46 -5.76 6.14
C ARG A 91 -21.07 -5.45 4.76
N PRO A 92 -20.54 -6.04 3.66
CA PRO A 92 -20.97 -5.70 2.29
C PRO A 92 -22.46 -5.84 2.03
N GLU A 93 -23.12 -6.77 2.75
CA GLU A 93 -24.57 -6.98 2.69
C GLU A 93 -25.39 -5.81 3.26
N LEU A 94 -24.76 -4.93 4.05
CA LEU A 94 -25.38 -3.75 4.65
C LEU A 94 -24.98 -2.43 3.96
N MET A 95 -24.13 -2.46 2.96
CA MET A 95 -23.67 -1.25 2.25
C MET A 95 -24.81 -0.47 1.57
N GLY A 96 -25.86 -1.18 1.12
CA GLY A 96 -26.99 -0.53 0.46
C GLY A 96 -26.56 0.35 -0.72
N PRO A 97 -27.18 1.54 -0.91
CA PRO A 97 -26.85 2.46 -2.02
C PRO A 97 -25.42 3.01 -2.01
N TYR A 98 -24.71 2.95 -0.88
CA TYR A 98 -23.32 3.38 -0.79
C TYR A 98 -22.41 2.56 -1.70
N LYS A 99 -22.70 1.26 -1.87
CA LYS A 99 -21.92 0.35 -2.69
C LYS A 99 -21.72 0.88 -4.12
N GLU A 100 -22.82 1.13 -4.82
CA GLU A 100 -22.80 1.61 -6.21
C GLU A 100 -22.35 3.07 -6.32
N ARG A 101 -22.71 3.90 -5.34
CA ARG A 101 -22.47 5.35 -5.38
C ARG A 101 -21.02 5.72 -5.06
N VAL A 102 -20.34 4.96 -4.21
CA VAL A 102 -19.01 5.30 -3.71
C VAL A 102 -18.03 4.13 -3.81
N PHE A 103 -18.35 3.00 -3.20
CA PHE A 103 -17.40 1.91 -2.98
C PHE A 103 -16.86 1.32 -4.29
N GLU A 104 -17.71 1.02 -5.27
CA GLU A 104 -17.29 0.44 -6.56
C GLU A 104 -16.43 1.38 -7.41
N HIS A 105 -16.35 2.66 -7.06
CA HIS A 105 -15.45 3.59 -7.77
C HIS A 105 -14.00 3.42 -7.36
N PHE A 106 -13.71 2.86 -6.19
CA PHE A 106 -12.34 2.66 -5.74
C PHE A 106 -11.58 1.69 -6.63
N SER A 107 -12.19 0.57 -7.01
CA SER A 107 -11.56 -0.40 -7.94
C SER A 107 -11.34 0.16 -9.36
N ARG A 108 -12.11 1.16 -9.80
CA ARG A 108 -11.93 1.82 -11.11
C ARG A 108 -10.92 2.97 -11.06
N ILE A 109 -10.92 3.75 -9.99
CA ILE A 109 -10.07 4.94 -9.84
C ILE A 109 -8.68 4.55 -9.33
N GLN A 110 -8.56 3.45 -8.57
CA GLN A 110 -7.31 3.00 -7.96
C GLN A 110 -6.65 4.09 -7.08
N PRO A 111 -7.37 4.75 -6.15
CA PRO A 111 -6.77 5.74 -5.28
C PRO A 111 -5.84 5.07 -4.26
N ASN A 112 -4.90 5.82 -3.71
CA ASN A 112 -4.24 5.39 -2.48
C ASN A 112 -5.27 5.47 -1.34
N VAL A 113 -5.49 4.36 -0.65
CA VAL A 113 -6.46 4.24 0.44
C VAL A 113 -5.73 4.22 1.79
N PHE A 114 -6.07 5.16 2.64
CA PHE A 114 -5.67 5.16 4.04
C PHE A 114 -6.77 4.45 4.85
N GLY A 115 -6.70 3.11 4.87
CA GLY A 115 -7.70 2.29 5.56
C GLY A 115 -7.54 2.33 7.07
N LEU A 116 -8.66 2.41 7.76
CA LEU A 116 -8.69 2.54 9.22
C LEU A 116 -8.33 1.25 9.96
N SER A 117 -8.42 0.10 9.28
CA SER A 117 -8.04 -1.23 9.79
C SER A 117 -7.53 -2.12 8.66
N GLU A 118 -6.84 -3.21 9.00
CA GLU A 118 -6.45 -4.25 8.03
C GLU A 118 -7.68 -4.95 7.43
N GLY A 119 -8.77 -5.09 8.20
CA GLY A 119 -10.03 -5.64 7.70
C GLY A 119 -10.62 -4.77 6.59
N ILE A 120 -10.62 -3.45 6.77
CA ILE A 120 -11.06 -2.49 5.75
C ILE A 120 -10.17 -2.57 4.50
N ASN A 121 -8.85 -2.62 4.66
CA ASN A 121 -7.93 -2.75 3.53
C ASN A 121 -8.20 -4.04 2.74
N LYS A 122 -8.44 -5.15 3.45
CA LYS A 122 -8.79 -6.42 2.82
C LYS A 122 -10.08 -6.37 2.00
N VAL A 123 -11.09 -5.65 2.49
CA VAL A 123 -12.35 -5.45 1.73
C VAL A 123 -12.10 -4.70 0.42
N TYR A 124 -11.24 -3.69 0.42
CA TYR A 124 -10.85 -2.98 -0.81
C TYR A 124 -10.01 -3.85 -1.75
N GLU A 125 -9.10 -4.67 -1.21
CA GLU A 125 -8.33 -5.63 -2.00
C GLU A 125 -9.24 -6.66 -2.69
N GLU A 126 -10.21 -7.20 -1.97
CA GLU A 126 -11.20 -8.16 -2.49
C GLU A 126 -12.11 -7.53 -3.57
N ASP A 127 -12.35 -6.21 -3.53
CA ASP A 127 -13.09 -5.46 -4.56
C ASP A 127 -12.21 -5.06 -5.76
N GLY A 128 -10.90 -5.36 -5.72
CA GLY A 128 -9.98 -5.14 -6.84
C GLY A 128 -9.13 -3.88 -6.77
N VAL A 129 -9.04 -3.23 -5.61
CA VAL A 129 -8.02 -2.19 -5.38
C VAL A 129 -6.66 -2.86 -5.21
N SER A 130 -5.64 -2.35 -5.90
CA SER A 130 -4.29 -2.91 -5.82
C SER A 130 -3.74 -2.88 -4.38
N PRO A 131 -3.17 -3.99 -3.87
CA PRO A 131 -2.57 -4.03 -2.54
C PRO A 131 -1.49 -2.96 -2.31
N SER A 132 -0.80 -2.54 -3.37
CA SER A 132 0.21 -1.47 -3.31
C SER A 132 -0.37 -0.08 -3.01
N LYS A 133 -1.69 0.09 -3.16
CA LYS A 133 -2.44 1.32 -2.89
C LYS A 133 -3.09 1.34 -1.50
N LEU A 134 -2.95 0.27 -0.72
CA LEU A 134 -3.61 0.11 0.58
C LEU A 134 -2.62 0.35 1.72
N TYR A 135 -2.94 1.27 2.61
CA TYR A 135 -2.10 1.69 3.72
C TYR A 135 -2.89 1.67 5.02
N LEU A 136 -2.36 1.06 6.07
CA LEU A 136 -2.99 1.13 7.39
C LEU A 136 -2.80 2.54 7.98
N ASN A 137 -3.91 3.19 8.32
CA ASN A 137 -3.92 4.52 8.91
C ASN A 137 -5.07 4.66 9.92
N PRO A 138 -4.94 4.11 11.14
CA PRO A 138 -6.00 4.11 12.14
C PRO A 138 -6.32 5.51 12.66
N ASN A 139 -7.51 5.67 13.25
CA ASN A 139 -7.86 6.88 14.00
C ASN A 139 -7.10 6.95 15.32
N GLY A 140 -6.95 8.16 15.84
CA GLY A 140 -6.39 8.45 17.15
C GLY A 140 -7.38 9.19 18.05
N VAL A 141 -6.91 9.58 19.21
CA VAL A 141 -7.63 10.40 20.20
C VAL A 141 -6.65 11.39 20.85
N ASN A 142 -7.11 12.58 21.16
CA ASN A 142 -6.31 13.53 21.93
C ASN A 142 -6.46 13.24 23.43
N LEU A 143 -5.50 12.52 24.00
CA LEU A 143 -5.54 12.09 25.40
C LEU A 143 -5.60 13.28 26.37
N SER A 144 -4.99 14.41 26.04
CA SER A 144 -4.92 15.58 26.91
C SER A 144 -6.28 16.25 27.15
N ASN A 145 -7.26 15.96 26.30
CA ASN A 145 -8.62 16.48 26.45
C ASN A 145 -9.40 15.78 27.56
N PHE A 146 -9.01 14.56 27.93
CA PHE A 146 -9.79 13.72 28.84
C PHE A 146 -9.35 13.86 30.29
N ARG A 147 -10.31 14.14 31.15
CA ARG A 147 -10.14 13.95 32.58
C ARG A 147 -10.10 12.44 32.86
N SER A 148 -9.26 12.06 33.81
CA SER A 148 -9.22 10.69 34.35
C SER A 148 -9.28 10.70 35.87
N THR A 149 -9.98 9.72 36.45
CA THR A 149 -10.04 9.55 37.92
C THR A 149 -9.95 8.06 38.28
N MET A 150 -9.26 7.78 39.39
CA MET A 150 -9.20 6.41 39.94
C MET A 150 -10.44 6.09 40.77
N ASN A 151 -11.23 7.09 41.13
CA ASN A 151 -12.43 6.98 41.97
C ASN A 151 -13.63 7.55 41.20
N PRO A 152 -14.28 6.77 40.31
CA PRO A 152 -15.44 7.23 39.55
C PRO A 152 -16.63 7.54 40.47
N GLU A 153 -17.46 8.50 40.08
CA GLU A 153 -18.66 8.87 40.82
C GLU A 153 -19.75 7.77 40.73
N TYR A 154 -19.81 7.08 39.58
CA TYR A 154 -20.80 6.02 39.30
C TYR A 154 -20.13 4.70 38.92
N PRO A 155 -19.37 4.07 39.85
CA PRO A 155 -18.63 2.85 39.51
C PRO A 155 -19.55 1.68 39.13
N GLU A 156 -20.80 1.69 39.60
CA GLU A 156 -21.79 0.66 39.30
C GLU A 156 -22.53 0.87 37.96
N ARG A 157 -22.24 1.96 37.25
CA ARG A 157 -22.91 2.31 35.99
C ARG A 157 -22.00 2.11 34.79
N SER A 158 -22.58 1.53 33.75
CA SER A 158 -22.00 1.49 32.41
C SER A 158 -22.62 2.56 31.54
N VAL A 159 -21.87 3.11 30.57
CA VAL A 159 -22.38 4.13 29.67
C VAL A 159 -22.33 3.68 28.22
N TYR A 160 -23.43 3.86 27.48
CA TYR A 160 -23.50 3.72 26.03
C TYR A 160 -23.50 5.13 25.43
N LEU A 161 -22.36 5.55 24.89
CA LEU A 161 -22.17 6.90 24.33
C LEU A 161 -22.20 6.86 22.81
N ALA A 162 -23.34 7.15 22.22
CA ALA A 162 -23.53 7.24 20.78
C ALA A 162 -24.88 7.87 20.44
N THR A 163 -25.06 8.37 19.21
CA THR A 163 -26.41 8.62 18.68
C THR A 163 -27.26 7.36 18.86
N ILE A 164 -28.46 7.53 19.39
CA ILE A 164 -29.38 6.41 19.63
C ILE A 164 -30.14 6.17 18.33
N ASP A 165 -29.69 5.18 17.56
CA ASP A 165 -30.26 4.82 16.27
C ASP A 165 -30.31 3.31 16.07
N HIS A 166 -30.92 2.86 14.96
CA HIS A 166 -31.11 1.45 14.67
C HIS A 166 -29.77 0.70 14.56
N ARG A 167 -28.73 1.32 14.04
CA ARG A 167 -27.39 0.75 13.85
C ARG A 167 -26.67 0.52 15.19
N LYS A 168 -26.89 1.42 16.13
CA LYS A 168 -26.29 1.33 17.48
C LYS A 168 -27.04 0.40 18.42
N ARG A 169 -28.25 -0.05 18.08
CA ARG A 169 -29.04 -1.09 18.76
C ARG A 169 -29.34 -0.85 20.25
N GLN A 170 -29.29 0.39 20.73
CA GLN A 170 -29.52 0.71 22.16
C GLN A 170 -30.88 0.21 22.66
N PHE A 171 -31.89 0.16 21.79
CA PHE A 171 -33.24 -0.32 22.14
C PHE A 171 -33.25 -1.80 22.62
N LEU A 172 -32.26 -2.62 22.20
CA LEU A 172 -32.15 -4.02 22.66
C LEU A 172 -31.70 -4.10 24.12
N PHE A 173 -30.96 -3.12 24.61
CA PHE A 173 -30.29 -3.13 25.92
C PHE A 173 -30.86 -2.11 26.89
N GLN A 174 -31.94 -1.41 26.54
CA GLN A 174 -32.49 -0.32 27.34
C GLN A 174 -33.07 -0.77 28.68
N ASP A 175 -33.31 -2.06 28.86
CA ASP A 175 -33.83 -2.62 30.13
C ASP A 175 -32.74 -3.07 31.11
N ILE A 176 -31.45 -3.13 30.69
CA ILE A 176 -30.31 -3.40 31.57
C ILE A 176 -30.16 -2.27 32.58
N GLU A 177 -30.41 -2.56 33.86
CA GLU A 177 -30.51 -1.55 34.93
C GLU A 177 -29.21 -0.74 35.15
N SER A 178 -28.06 -1.36 34.96
CA SER A 178 -26.76 -0.73 35.14
C SER A 178 -26.28 0.08 33.93
N LEU A 179 -27.00 0.03 32.81
CA LEU A 179 -26.61 0.68 31.55
C LEU A 179 -27.33 2.02 31.34
N TRP A 180 -26.57 3.10 31.14
CA TRP A 180 -27.02 4.46 30.92
C TRP A 180 -26.70 4.90 29.48
N PHE A 181 -27.53 5.76 28.88
CA PHE A 181 -27.43 6.11 27.47
C PHE A 181 -27.24 7.61 27.29
N ALA A 182 -26.18 7.99 26.60
CA ALA A 182 -25.89 9.37 26.24
C ALA A 182 -25.87 9.52 24.71
N GLY A 183 -26.71 10.40 24.17
CA GLY A 183 -26.78 10.69 22.75
C GLY A 183 -28.15 11.17 22.31
N ASN A 184 -28.18 11.71 21.09
CA ASN A 184 -29.41 12.16 20.44
C ASN A 184 -30.27 10.97 20.00
N ILE A 185 -31.56 10.98 20.30
CA ILE A 185 -32.50 9.88 19.97
C ILE A 185 -33.02 10.06 18.54
N ARG A 186 -32.78 9.05 17.71
CA ARG A 186 -33.28 8.92 16.32
C ARG A 186 -34.02 7.59 16.07
N ASP A 187 -34.09 6.71 17.07
CA ASP A 187 -34.78 5.43 17.01
C ASP A 187 -36.01 5.46 17.92
N ASP A 188 -37.21 5.39 17.33
CA ASP A 188 -38.49 5.45 18.04
C ASP A 188 -38.74 4.23 18.97
N ARG A 189 -37.98 3.15 18.82
CA ARG A 189 -38.03 1.97 19.67
C ARG A 189 -37.37 2.19 21.03
N PHE A 190 -36.53 3.23 21.15
CA PHE A 190 -35.87 3.56 22.40
C PHE A 190 -36.78 4.41 23.30
N ASP A 191 -37.03 3.91 24.51
CA ASP A 191 -37.80 4.64 25.52
C ASP A 191 -36.90 5.64 26.27
N LYS A 192 -37.07 6.92 26.01
CA LYS A 192 -36.31 8.01 26.64
C LYS A 192 -36.44 8.07 28.19
N SER A 193 -37.40 7.38 28.77
CA SER A 193 -37.51 7.24 30.24
C SER A 193 -36.51 6.24 30.84
N LYS A 194 -35.83 5.46 29.98
CA LYS A 194 -34.88 4.41 30.37
C LYS A 194 -33.46 4.95 30.48
N ARG A 195 -33.14 5.64 31.58
CA ARG A 195 -31.77 6.08 31.95
C ARG A 195 -31.05 6.88 30.85
N HIS A 196 -31.79 7.72 30.13
CA HIS A 196 -31.26 8.62 29.14
C HIS A 196 -30.63 9.86 29.79
N LEU A 197 -29.36 10.11 29.49
CA LEU A 197 -28.56 11.23 30.05
C LEU A 197 -28.64 12.51 29.21
N GLY A 198 -29.39 12.44 28.09
CA GLY A 198 -29.41 13.50 27.09
C GLY A 198 -28.25 13.41 26.09
N GLU A 199 -28.16 14.42 25.24
CA GLU A 199 -27.07 14.57 24.29
C GLU A 199 -25.88 15.23 25.00
N TRP A 200 -24.69 14.62 24.89
CA TRP A 200 -23.45 15.15 25.44
C TRP A 200 -22.63 15.82 24.34
N ASP A 201 -22.28 17.06 24.49
CA ASP A 201 -21.23 17.66 23.69
C ASP A 201 -19.83 17.15 24.09
N LYS A 202 -18.82 17.47 23.29
CA LYS A 202 -17.46 16.98 23.54
C LYS A 202 -16.87 17.44 24.88
N SER A 203 -17.23 18.63 25.38
CA SER A 203 -16.76 19.12 26.68
C SER A 203 -17.28 18.25 27.83
N ILE A 204 -18.53 17.82 27.72
CA ILE A 204 -19.15 16.90 28.67
C ILE A 204 -18.48 15.51 28.58
N VAL A 205 -18.24 15.02 27.38
CA VAL A 205 -17.55 13.73 27.20
C VAL A 205 -16.16 13.78 27.84
N TYR A 206 -15.38 14.80 27.57
CA TYR A 206 -14.03 14.95 28.11
C TYR A 206 -13.98 15.01 29.65
N ASP A 207 -14.96 15.64 30.27
CA ASP A 207 -15.00 15.81 31.75
C ASP A 207 -15.65 14.61 32.44
N ARG A 208 -16.78 14.10 31.90
CA ARG A 208 -17.67 13.19 32.64
C ARG A 208 -17.54 11.70 32.28
N LEU A 209 -16.93 11.34 31.15
CA LEU A 209 -16.84 9.94 30.75
C LEU A 209 -16.15 9.09 31.82
N THR A 210 -15.10 9.61 32.45
CA THR A 210 -14.34 8.97 33.53
C THR A 210 -15.17 8.65 34.79
N GLU A 211 -16.39 9.24 34.96
CA GLU A 211 -17.25 9.04 36.12
C GLU A 211 -17.95 7.67 36.11
N TYR A 212 -17.93 6.95 34.99
CA TYR A 212 -18.60 5.65 34.80
C TYR A 212 -17.62 4.49 34.96
N GLY A 213 -18.16 3.27 35.13
CA GLY A 213 -17.36 2.06 35.32
C GLY A 213 -16.74 1.54 34.02
N ASN A 214 -17.50 1.50 32.94
CA ASN A 214 -17.04 1.08 31.61
C ASN A 214 -17.92 1.66 30.50
N LEU A 215 -17.46 1.52 29.23
CA LEU A 215 -18.22 1.90 28.03
C LEU A 215 -18.81 0.67 27.34
N VAL A 216 -19.98 0.83 26.74
CA VAL A 216 -20.63 -0.19 25.90
C VAL A 216 -20.86 0.37 24.50
N LEU A 217 -20.52 -0.41 23.47
CA LEU A 217 -20.77 -0.09 22.05
C LEU A 217 -21.07 -1.37 21.25
N LEU A 218 -22.36 -1.68 21.08
CA LEU A 218 -22.82 -2.92 20.47
C LEU A 218 -23.47 -2.68 19.10
N SER A 219 -22.83 -1.84 18.28
CA SER A 219 -23.27 -1.47 16.93
C SER A 219 -23.25 -2.66 15.97
N ASP A 220 -24.10 -2.65 14.94
CA ASP A 220 -24.07 -3.67 13.88
C ASP A 220 -23.06 -3.38 12.75
N GLY A 221 -22.29 -2.32 12.87
CA GLY A 221 -21.18 -1.94 11.98
C GLY A 221 -20.45 -0.71 12.48
N GLU A 222 -19.13 -0.75 12.41
CA GLU A 222 -18.22 0.36 12.72
C GLU A 222 -17.02 0.33 11.75
N ALA A 223 -16.46 1.50 11.43
CA ALA A 223 -15.21 1.55 10.70
C ALA A 223 -14.00 1.47 11.67
N HIS A 224 -13.91 2.46 12.58
CA HIS A 224 -12.96 2.47 13.70
C HIS A 224 -13.52 3.42 14.77
N PRO A 225 -14.23 2.91 15.78
CA PRO A 225 -15.05 3.74 16.67
C PRO A 225 -14.21 4.58 17.60
N LEU A 226 -14.23 5.91 17.42
CA LEU A 226 -13.51 6.87 18.27
C LEU A 226 -13.87 6.74 19.75
N VAL A 227 -15.14 6.45 20.03
CA VAL A 227 -15.64 6.36 21.40
C VAL A 227 -14.96 5.29 22.24
N CYS A 228 -14.41 4.23 21.63
CA CYS A 228 -13.63 3.22 22.34
C CYS A 228 -12.28 3.80 22.81
N MET A 229 -11.60 4.55 21.94
CA MET A 229 -10.34 5.22 22.29
C MET A 229 -10.57 6.34 23.31
N GLU A 230 -11.69 7.06 23.21
CA GLU A 230 -12.14 8.04 24.19
C GLU A 230 -12.40 7.39 25.56
N ALA A 231 -12.99 6.20 25.59
CA ALA A 231 -13.17 5.43 26.80
C ALA A 231 -11.84 5.05 27.45
N PHE A 232 -10.88 4.56 26.69
CA PHE A 232 -9.54 4.26 27.22
C PHE A 232 -8.83 5.51 27.73
N ALA A 233 -8.97 6.66 27.04
CA ALA A 233 -8.43 7.94 27.48
C ALA A 233 -9.03 8.41 28.81
N ALA A 234 -10.27 8.04 29.09
CA ALA A 234 -10.96 8.31 30.36
C ALA A 234 -10.72 7.22 31.42
N GLY A 235 -9.96 6.16 31.12
CA GLY A 235 -9.67 5.05 32.02
C GLY A 235 -10.77 3.99 32.10
N LEU A 236 -11.63 3.88 31.07
CA LEU A 236 -12.72 2.91 31.00
C LEU A 236 -12.36 1.74 30.11
N GLY A 237 -12.66 0.51 30.56
CA GLY A 237 -12.73 -0.64 29.67
C GLY A 237 -13.95 -0.57 28.75
N VAL A 238 -13.97 -1.42 27.74
CA VAL A 238 -15.02 -1.41 26.72
C VAL A 238 -15.66 -2.78 26.52
N VAL A 239 -16.98 -2.78 26.28
CA VAL A 239 -17.73 -3.92 25.77
C VAL A 239 -18.19 -3.57 24.37
N VAL A 240 -17.69 -4.30 23.37
CA VAL A 240 -17.95 -4.03 21.95
C VAL A 240 -18.52 -5.28 21.26
N CYS A 241 -19.16 -5.11 20.12
CA CYS A 241 -19.44 -6.23 19.21
C CYS A 241 -18.21 -6.55 18.34
N GLU A 242 -18.26 -7.65 17.61
CA GLU A 242 -17.18 -8.06 16.69
C GLU A 242 -16.78 -6.94 15.72
N TRP A 243 -17.75 -6.19 15.22
CA TRP A 243 -17.55 -5.10 14.26
C TRP A 243 -16.97 -3.82 14.88
N GLY A 244 -16.95 -3.72 16.20
CA GLY A 244 -16.38 -2.58 16.92
C GLY A 244 -14.97 -2.83 17.47
N ALA A 245 -14.41 -4.02 17.23
CA ALA A 245 -13.16 -4.47 17.84
C ALA A 245 -11.91 -4.20 16.98
N ALA A 246 -12.06 -3.59 15.80
CA ALA A 246 -10.94 -3.30 14.91
C ALA A 246 -9.81 -2.53 15.63
N ASN A 247 -8.56 -2.97 15.42
CA ASN A 247 -7.34 -2.41 16.02
C ASN A 247 -7.25 -2.49 17.56
N LEU A 248 -8.14 -3.23 18.23
CA LEU A 248 -8.10 -3.45 19.66
C LEU A 248 -7.38 -4.77 20.00
N ASP A 249 -6.56 -4.76 21.07
CA ASP A 249 -5.98 -6.00 21.62
C ASP A 249 -7.04 -6.73 22.46
N VAL A 250 -7.83 -7.57 21.79
CA VAL A 250 -8.94 -8.32 22.39
C VAL A 250 -8.52 -9.34 23.46
N ASN A 251 -7.21 -9.52 23.70
CA ASN A 251 -6.69 -10.35 24.78
C ASN A 251 -6.64 -9.61 26.13
N ARG A 252 -6.93 -8.31 26.15
CA ARG A 252 -6.99 -7.50 27.36
C ARG A 252 -8.30 -7.74 28.10
N GLU A 253 -8.25 -7.98 29.41
CA GLU A 253 -9.45 -8.27 30.21
C GLU A 253 -10.43 -7.08 30.28
N PHE A 254 -9.96 -5.85 30.07
CA PHE A 254 -10.81 -4.66 29.98
C PHE A 254 -11.42 -4.43 28.58
N ILE A 255 -11.20 -5.34 27.62
CA ILE A 255 -11.83 -5.33 26.29
C ILE A 255 -12.65 -6.62 26.16
N THR A 256 -13.96 -6.49 26.15
CA THR A 256 -14.88 -7.63 26.00
C THR A 256 -15.58 -7.56 24.66
N VAL A 257 -15.44 -8.61 23.84
CA VAL A 257 -16.11 -8.70 22.54
C VAL A 257 -17.33 -9.60 22.65
N ILE A 258 -18.50 -9.07 22.30
CA ILE A 258 -19.76 -9.83 22.23
C ILE A 258 -19.89 -10.41 20.82
N PRO A 259 -19.96 -11.75 20.66
CA PRO A 259 -20.21 -12.36 19.38
C PRO A 259 -21.59 -11.97 18.83
N GLU A 260 -21.69 -11.74 17.52
CA GLU A 260 -22.96 -11.34 16.87
C GLU A 260 -24.08 -12.37 17.13
N SER A 261 -23.72 -13.66 17.22
CA SER A 261 -24.69 -14.73 17.58
C SER A 261 -25.28 -14.61 18.99
N LYS A 262 -24.66 -13.79 19.87
CA LYS A 262 -25.07 -13.58 21.26
C LYS A 262 -25.68 -12.19 21.50
N ILE A 263 -25.74 -11.35 20.50
CA ILE A 263 -26.17 -9.95 20.66
C ILE A 263 -27.61 -9.80 21.17
N ASN A 264 -28.48 -10.76 20.87
CA ASN A 264 -29.88 -10.80 21.34
C ASN A 264 -30.09 -11.55 22.65
N ASP A 265 -29.05 -12.12 23.25
CA ASP A 265 -29.05 -12.78 24.54
C ASP A 265 -28.75 -11.74 25.63
N THR A 266 -29.79 -11.01 26.07
CA THR A 266 -29.65 -9.86 26.97
C THR A 266 -28.97 -10.22 28.29
N ASP A 267 -29.27 -11.41 28.85
CA ASP A 267 -28.66 -11.89 30.09
C ASP A 267 -27.14 -12.08 29.91
N PHE A 268 -26.74 -12.71 28.78
CA PHE A 268 -25.33 -12.87 28.43
C PHE A 268 -24.60 -11.50 28.27
N VAL A 269 -25.26 -10.55 27.60
CA VAL A 269 -24.70 -9.21 27.39
C VAL A 269 -24.59 -8.47 28.72
N GLU A 270 -25.59 -8.54 29.59
CA GLU A 270 -25.56 -7.90 30.91
C GLU A 270 -24.43 -8.47 31.78
N ASP A 271 -24.30 -9.81 31.86
CA ASP A 271 -23.20 -10.46 32.58
C ASP A 271 -21.83 -10.01 32.07
N ALA A 272 -21.66 -9.92 30.75
CA ALA A 272 -20.43 -9.45 30.13
C ALA A 272 -20.12 -7.98 30.47
N ILE A 273 -21.13 -7.11 30.47
CA ILE A 273 -21.01 -5.71 30.85
C ILE A 273 -20.58 -5.58 32.31
N ILE A 274 -21.20 -6.31 33.21
CA ILE A 274 -20.88 -6.29 34.65
C ILE A 274 -19.44 -6.76 34.89
N LYS A 275 -19.03 -7.87 34.28
CA LYS A 275 -17.69 -8.46 34.43
C LYS A 275 -16.59 -7.52 33.93
N ASN A 276 -16.79 -6.93 32.76
CA ASN A 276 -15.87 -5.94 32.22
C ASN A 276 -15.77 -4.71 33.10
N ARG A 277 -16.89 -4.22 33.63
CA ARG A 277 -16.95 -3.08 34.54
C ARG A 277 -16.19 -3.32 35.84
N GLU A 278 -16.38 -4.47 36.48
CA GLU A 278 -15.69 -4.86 37.72
C GLU A 278 -14.16 -4.86 37.53
N TYR A 279 -13.69 -5.40 36.40
CA TYR A 279 -12.27 -5.35 36.04
C TYR A 279 -11.81 -3.89 35.81
N SER A 280 -12.54 -3.16 34.99
CA SER A 280 -12.19 -1.79 34.59
C SER A 280 -12.00 -0.84 35.78
N ILE A 281 -12.89 -0.91 36.78
CA ILE A 281 -12.83 -0.03 37.95
C ILE A 281 -11.51 -0.20 38.72
N THR A 282 -11.00 -1.43 38.79
CA THR A 282 -9.80 -1.76 39.56
C THR A 282 -8.50 -1.64 38.76
N HIS A 283 -8.56 -1.49 37.43
CA HIS A 283 -7.40 -1.50 36.51
C HIS A 283 -7.29 -0.24 35.65
N ARG A 284 -7.80 0.89 36.12
CA ARG A 284 -7.81 2.16 35.36
C ARG A 284 -6.42 2.63 34.93
N GLU A 285 -5.39 2.42 35.76
CA GLU A 285 -4.02 2.76 35.41
C GLU A 285 -3.51 1.95 34.20
N GLU A 286 -3.82 0.65 34.13
CA GLU A 286 -3.50 -0.20 33.00
C GLU A 286 -4.21 0.27 31.73
N ILE A 287 -5.48 0.63 31.84
CA ILE A 287 -6.29 1.13 30.70
C ILE A 287 -5.73 2.46 30.19
N LEU A 288 -5.37 3.39 31.06
CA LEU A 288 -4.76 4.67 30.71
C LEU A 288 -3.37 4.47 30.05
N GLU A 289 -2.59 3.49 30.49
CA GLU A 289 -1.32 3.14 29.83
C GLU A 289 -1.57 2.58 28.43
N TYR A 290 -2.57 1.70 28.27
CA TYR A 290 -2.99 1.16 26.98
C TYR A 290 -3.47 2.26 26.03
N ALA A 291 -4.15 3.29 26.53
CA ALA A 291 -4.65 4.41 25.75
C ALA A 291 -3.55 5.17 25.00
N LYS A 292 -2.32 5.20 25.52
CA LYS A 292 -1.21 6.01 24.96
C LYS A 292 -0.89 5.67 23.50
N GLN A 293 -1.08 4.43 23.09
CA GLN A 293 -0.85 4.03 21.69
C GLN A 293 -1.82 4.68 20.70
N PHE A 294 -2.98 5.15 21.17
CA PHE A 294 -3.99 5.82 20.37
C PHE A 294 -3.86 7.34 20.39
N ASP A 295 -2.88 7.90 21.10
CA ASP A 295 -2.62 9.35 21.06
C ASP A 295 -2.35 9.79 19.61
N TRP A 296 -3.02 10.85 19.16
CA TRP A 296 -2.90 11.35 17.79
C TRP A 296 -1.45 11.52 17.34
N LYS A 297 -0.60 12.02 18.23
CA LYS A 297 0.81 12.23 17.91
C LYS A 297 1.53 10.91 17.63
N GLN A 298 1.25 9.87 18.44
CA GLN A 298 1.78 8.53 18.24
C GLN A 298 1.27 7.92 16.92
N VAL A 299 -0.04 8.03 16.68
CA VAL A 299 -0.68 7.48 15.47
C VAL A 299 -0.14 8.16 14.22
N LEU A 300 -0.04 9.50 14.20
CA LEU A 300 0.46 10.22 13.04
C LEU A 300 1.93 9.92 12.75
N GLN A 301 2.76 9.84 13.78
CA GLN A 301 4.18 9.52 13.62
C GLN A 301 4.44 8.07 13.21
N LYS A 302 3.59 7.13 13.65
CA LYS A 302 3.77 5.71 13.37
C LYS A 302 3.17 5.26 12.04
N HIS A 303 2.06 5.86 11.61
CA HIS A 303 1.31 5.42 10.44
C HIS A 303 1.20 6.49 9.36
N TYR A 304 0.64 7.65 9.68
CA TYR A 304 0.29 8.67 8.70
C TYR A 304 1.50 9.28 7.98
N LEU A 305 2.47 9.79 8.72
CA LEU A 305 3.66 10.44 8.14
C LEU A 305 4.52 9.45 7.36
N PRO A 306 4.81 8.23 7.85
CA PRO A 306 5.51 7.23 7.05
C PRO A 306 4.77 6.82 5.77
N ASN A 307 3.43 6.75 5.81
CA ASN A 307 2.64 6.47 4.61
C ASN A 307 2.75 7.61 3.59
N ILE A 308 2.71 8.87 4.03
CA ILE A 308 2.93 10.02 3.16
C ILE A 308 4.35 10.00 2.57
N GLU A 309 5.37 9.78 3.39
CA GLU A 309 6.76 9.69 2.93
C GLU A 309 6.92 8.60 1.86
N LYS A 310 6.28 7.44 2.07
CA LYS A 310 6.26 6.36 1.08
C LYS A 310 5.57 6.77 -0.22
N LEU A 311 4.45 7.48 -0.15
CA LEU A 311 3.71 7.99 -1.32
C LEU A 311 4.45 9.10 -2.06
N MET A 312 5.22 9.91 -1.35
CA MET A 312 6.01 11.00 -1.92
C MET A 312 7.38 10.53 -2.42
N SER A 313 7.86 9.38 -1.94
CA SER A 313 9.14 8.83 -2.40
C SER A 313 9.02 8.42 -3.86
N LYS A 314 9.89 8.97 -4.69
CA LYS A 314 10.00 8.52 -6.07
C LYS A 314 10.54 7.10 -6.08
N LYS A 315 9.97 6.25 -6.94
CA LYS A 315 10.55 4.94 -7.23
C LYS A 315 11.95 5.12 -7.77
N LYS A 316 12.87 4.29 -7.30
CA LYS A 316 14.26 4.28 -7.77
C LYS A 316 14.49 3.13 -8.74
N ILE A 317 14.91 3.45 -9.94
CA ILE A 317 15.15 2.47 -11.00
C ILE A 317 16.64 2.41 -11.31
N ALA A 318 17.24 1.23 -11.17
CA ALA A 318 18.59 0.96 -11.68
C ALA A 318 18.51 0.51 -13.14
N ILE A 319 19.00 1.31 -14.07
CA ILE A 319 19.05 1.00 -15.50
C ILE A 319 20.44 0.51 -15.87
N ASN A 320 20.49 -0.66 -16.49
CA ASN A 320 21.76 -1.28 -16.88
C ASN A 320 22.11 -0.98 -18.34
N PHE A 321 23.37 -0.67 -18.57
CA PHE A 321 23.96 -0.52 -19.91
C PHE A 321 25.28 -1.29 -19.97
N ILE A 322 25.36 -2.30 -20.85
CA ILE A 322 26.63 -3.02 -21.11
C ILE A 322 27.15 -2.61 -22.49
N GLY A 323 28.11 -1.68 -22.50
CA GLY A 323 28.68 -1.15 -23.74
C GLY A 323 30.20 -1.28 -23.75
N THR A 324 30.70 -2.40 -24.29
CA THR A 324 32.14 -2.62 -24.49
C THR A 324 32.55 -2.35 -25.95
N GLY A 325 33.79 -1.94 -26.17
CA GLY A 325 34.30 -1.61 -27.48
C GLY A 325 33.46 -0.55 -28.19
N ASN A 326 32.98 -0.88 -29.39
CA ASN A 326 32.19 0.07 -30.21
C ASN A 326 30.77 0.37 -29.70
N TYR A 327 30.26 -0.38 -28.72
CA TYR A 327 28.89 -0.18 -28.20
C TYR A 327 28.80 1.01 -27.25
N LEU A 328 29.92 1.45 -26.65
CA LEU A 328 29.95 2.63 -25.79
C LEU A 328 29.41 3.89 -26.50
N LYS A 329 29.58 4.00 -27.82
CA LYS A 329 29.09 5.13 -28.64
C LYS A 329 27.56 5.31 -28.60
N PHE A 330 26.80 4.30 -28.19
CA PHE A 330 25.34 4.40 -28.11
C PHE A 330 24.88 5.04 -26.80
N PHE A 331 25.74 5.07 -25.76
CA PHE A 331 25.36 5.53 -24.43
C PHE A 331 24.80 6.96 -24.38
N PRO A 332 25.33 7.97 -25.07
CA PRO A 332 24.77 9.32 -24.97
C PRO A 332 23.29 9.36 -25.36
N ARG A 333 22.91 8.77 -26.50
CA ARG A 333 21.52 8.74 -26.95
C ARG A 333 20.66 7.83 -26.05
N TYR A 334 21.19 6.70 -25.61
CA TYR A 334 20.56 5.81 -24.63
C TYR A 334 20.18 6.60 -23.37
N TYR A 335 21.15 7.27 -22.76
CA TYR A 335 20.95 8.07 -21.55
C TYR A 335 19.90 9.18 -21.76
N GLU A 336 20.04 10.00 -22.80
CA GLU A 336 19.11 11.11 -23.09
C GLU A 336 17.66 10.61 -23.22
N THR A 337 17.43 9.58 -24.02
CA THR A 337 16.07 9.13 -24.31
C THR A 337 15.43 8.39 -23.12
N PHE A 338 16.20 7.59 -22.37
CA PHE A 338 15.68 6.95 -21.17
C PHE A 338 15.43 7.93 -20.03
N MET A 339 16.21 9.00 -19.92
CA MET A 339 15.92 10.07 -18.96
C MET A 339 14.66 10.85 -19.31
N GLU A 340 14.44 11.14 -20.58
CA GLU A 340 13.35 12.00 -21.04
C GLU A 340 12.02 11.25 -21.14
N TYR A 341 12.02 10.02 -21.66
CA TYR A 341 10.79 9.33 -22.06
C TYR A 341 10.42 8.12 -21.22
N PHE A 342 11.37 7.47 -20.52
CA PHE A 342 11.08 6.26 -19.73
C PHE A 342 10.92 6.58 -18.26
N ALA A 343 9.71 6.35 -17.71
CA ALA A 343 9.35 6.61 -16.32
C ALA A 343 9.94 7.95 -15.79
N PRO A 344 9.63 9.10 -16.43
CA PRO A 344 10.26 10.38 -16.10
C PRO A 344 9.94 10.85 -14.68
N GLU A 345 8.91 10.33 -14.05
CA GLU A 345 8.53 10.57 -12.67
C GLU A 345 9.42 9.85 -11.65
N CYS A 346 10.21 8.85 -12.08
CA CYS A 346 11.07 8.04 -11.22
C CYS A 346 12.49 8.58 -11.14
N ASP A 347 13.19 8.32 -10.04
CA ASP A 347 14.62 8.51 -9.93
C ASP A 347 15.35 7.36 -10.63
N LYS A 348 16.29 7.70 -11.54
CA LYS A 348 17.00 6.73 -12.38
C LYS A 348 18.49 6.87 -12.22
N ASP A 349 19.18 5.77 -11.93
CA ASP A 349 20.63 5.66 -12.01
C ASP A 349 21.03 4.67 -13.11
N PHE A 350 22.08 5.02 -13.85
CA PHE A 350 22.60 4.22 -14.96
C PHE A 350 23.88 3.52 -14.54
N PHE A 351 23.86 2.19 -14.53
CA PHE A 351 25.03 1.34 -14.28
C PHE A 351 25.65 0.94 -15.60
N VAL A 352 26.78 1.57 -15.94
CA VAL A 352 27.44 1.44 -17.25
C VAL A 352 28.65 0.54 -17.15
N PHE A 353 28.50 -0.67 -17.65
CA PHE A 353 29.58 -1.65 -17.76
C PHE A 353 30.35 -1.43 -19.05
N THR A 354 31.61 -1.04 -18.95
CA THR A 354 32.43 -0.70 -20.12
C THR A 354 33.92 -0.89 -19.91
N ASP A 355 34.65 -1.18 -20.98
CA ASP A 355 36.11 -1.17 -21.07
C ASP A 355 36.64 0.14 -21.65
N GLY A 356 35.76 1.03 -22.13
CA GLY A 356 36.10 2.30 -22.75
C GLY A 356 36.15 3.48 -21.79
N GLU A 357 36.58 4.64 -22.29
CA GLU A 357 36.61 5.91 -21.59
C GLU A 357 35.52 6.85 -22.16
N PHE A 358 35.02 7.75 -21.33
CA PHE A 358 34.12 8.83 -21.74
C PHE A 358 34.89 10.12 -21.87
N ASP A 359 34.56 10.90 -22.92
CA ASP A 359 35.07 12.25 -23.07
C ASP A 359 34.20 13.23 -22.26
N GLY A 360 34.75 13.81 -21.21
CA GLY A 360 34.09 14.82 -20.39
C GLY A 360 33.51 14.31 -19.06
N GLU A 361 32.80 15.21 -18.38
CA GLU A 361 32.17 14.95 -17.08
C GLU A 361 30.78 14.28 -17.29
N LEU A 362 30.55 13.21 -16.56
CA LEU A 362 29.29 12.46 -16.63
C LEU A 362 28.28 12.99 -15.59
N PRO A 363 26.97 12.87 -15.87
CA PRO A 363 25.94 13.16 -14.88
C PRO A 363 26.10 12.32 -13.60
N GLY A 364 25.72 12.89 -12.45
CA GLY A 364 25.91 12.26 -11.14
C GLY A 364 25.16 10.94 -10.92
N ASN A 365 24.12 10.67 -11.75
CA ASN A 365 23.35 9.44 -11.76
C ASN A 365 23.92 8.38 -12.75
N VAL A 366 25.14 8.57 -13.26
CA VAL A 366 25.83 7.60 -14.12
C VAL A 366 26.97 6.97 -13.33
N LYS A 367 26.91 5.65 -13.10
CA LYS A 367 27.86 4.86 -12.33
C LYS A 367 28.66 3.95 -13.27
N ILE A 368 29.96 4.22 -13.43
CA ILE A 368 30.83 3.45 -14.33
C ILE A 368 31.35 2.20 -13.61
N ILE A 369 31.10 1.05 -14.22
CA ILE A 369 31.60 -0.27 -13.78
C ILE A 369 32.61 -0.74 -14.81
N ARG A 370 33.87 -0.88 -14.40
CA ARG A 370 34.91 -1.38 -15.30
C ARG A 370 34.73 -2.88 -15.55
N SER A 371 34.49 -3.22 -16.80
CA SER A 371 34.32 -4.58 -17.27
C SER A 371 35.52 -4.98 -18.14
N SER A 372 36.38 -5.81 -17.61
CA SER A 372 37.59 -6.28 -18.31
C SER A 372 37.42 -7.58 -19.11
N GLU A 373 36.29 -8.29 -18.90
CA GLU A 373 36.13 -9.66 -19.39
C GLU A 373 35.29 -9.77 -20.68
N SER A 374 34.43 -8.78 -20.99
CA SER A 374 33.52 -8.89 -22.14
C SER A 374 34.22 -8.65 -23.50
N ALA A 375 35.32 -7.88 -23.50
CA ALA A 375 36.05 -7.54 -24.71
C ALA A 375 37.01 -8.64 -25.24
N ASN A 376 37.37 -9.63 -24.42
CA ASN A 376 38.48 -10.54 -24.71
C ASN A 376 38.17 -12.04 -24.58
N VAL A 377 36.92 -12.45 -24.75
CA VAL A 377 36.61 -13.90 -24.72
C VAL A 377 37.10 -14.53 -26.02
N LYS A 378 38.11 -15.37 -25.94
CA LYS A 378 38.69 -16.02 -27.10
C LYS A 378 37.83 -17.22 -27.49
N LYS A 379 37.73 -17.48 -28.81
CA LYS A 379 37.07 -18.65 -29.37
C LYS A 379 37.61 -19.97 -28.78
N SER A 380 38.90 -19.98 -28.40
CA SER A 380 39.57 -21.10 -27.75
C SER A 380 39.06 -21.47 -26.36
N ASP A 381 38.35 -20.54 -25.68
CA ASP A 381 37.85 -20.79 -24.32
C ASP A 381 36.60 -21.68 -24.30
N TYR A 382 35.97 -21.92 -25.50
CA TYR A 382 34.70 -22.65 -25.64
C TYR A 382 34.73 -23.78 -26.69
N GLY A 383 35.94 -24.14 -27.19
CA GLY A 383 36.11 -25.23 -28.14
C GLY A 383 35.82 -24.88 -29.60
N ASP A 384 36.29 -25.73 -30.56
CA ASP A 384 36.21 -25.47 -32.00
C ASP A 384 34.80 -25.66 -32.63
N ARG A 385 33.82 -26.08 -31.83
CA ARG A 385 32.46 -26.39 -32.31
C ARG A 385 31.55 -25.19 -32.56
N TYR A 386 31.93 -24.02 -32.03
CA TYR A 386 31.03 -22.89 -32.06
C TYR A 386 31.59 -21.77 -32.93
N THR A 387 30.89 -21.46 -33.99
CA THR A 387 31.05 -20.24 -34.79
C THR A 387 30.39 -19.07 -34.06
N LEU A 388 30.80 -18.83 -32.80
CA LEU A 388 30.24 -17.75 -32.02
C LEU A 388 30.76 -16.40 -32.52
N THR A 389 29.82 -15.51 -32.82
CA THR A 389 30.13 -14.12 -32.97
C THR A 389 30.49 -13.56 -31.58
N TYR A 390 31.34 -12.54 -31.54
CA TYR A 390 31.77 -11.82 -30.33
C TYR A 390 30.61 -11.46 -29.36
N HIS A 391 29.44 -11.15 -29.90
CA HIS A 391 28.24 -10.78 -29.15
C HIS A 391 27.64 -11.90 -28.28
N SER A 392 27.65 -13.14 -28.74
CA SER A 392 27.04 -14.27 -28.07
C SER A 392 27.66 -14.57 -26.71
N ILE A 393 28.98 -14.41 -26.61
CA ILE A 393 29.72 -14.69 -25.38
C ILE A 393 29.61 -13.51 -24.40
N GLY A 394 29.58 -12.28 -24.90
CA GLY A 394 29.28 -11.08 -24.08
C GLY A 394 27.89 -11.19 -23.43
N GLY A 395 26.89 -11.69 -24.16
CA GLY A 395 25.54 -11.95 -23.62
C GLY A 395 25.55 -12.95 -22.48
N LEU A 396 26.18 -14.11 -22.64
CA LEU A 396 26.25 -15.14 -21.59
C LEU A 396 26.90 -14.69 -20.29
N LYS A 397 27.81 -13.72 -20.32
CA LYS A 397 28.51 -13.23 -19.12
C LYS A 397 27.81 -12.05 -18.44
N ARG A 398 26.74 -11.50 -19.04
CA ARG A 398 26.07 -10.31 -18.47
C ARG A 398 25.61 -10.49 -17.03
N PHE A 399 25.03 -11.64 -16.71
CA PHE A 399 24.57 -11.92 -15.34
C PHE A 399 25.74 -11.94 -14.32
N GLY A 400 26.88 -12.52 -14.71
CA GLY A 400 28.08 -12.50 -13.86
C GLY A 400 28.68 -11.11 -13.66
N GLU A 401 28.59 -10.22 -14.66
CA GLU A 401 28.99 -8.81 -14.53
C GLU A 401 28.05 -8.04 -13.58
N ILE A 402 26.74 -8.16 -13.78
CA ILE A 402 25.72 -7.48 -12.96
C ILE A 402 25.83 -7.93 -11.50
N LYS A 403 26.05 -9.22 -11.25
CA LYS A 403 26.21 -9.78 -9.90
C LYS A 403 27.31 -9.10 -9.09
N LYS A 404 28.37 -8.59 -9.74
CA LYS A 404 29.49 -7.91 -9.05
C LYS A 404 29.08 -6.65 -8.30
N ILE A 405 27.97 -6.03 -8.69
CA ILE A 405 27.44 -4.80 -8.10
C ILE A 405 26.16 -5.02 -7.29
N ARG A 406 25.86 -6.27 -6.88
CA ARG A 406 24.65 -6.64 -6.14
C ARG A 406 24.37 -5.70 -4.97
N ASP A 407 25.38 -5.39 -4.15
CA ASP A 407 25.23 -4.54 -2.97
C ASP A 407 24.88 -3.08 -3.34
N GLN A 408 25.35 -2.59 -4.48
CA GLN A 408 25.03 -1.26 -4.96
C GLN A 408 23.60 -1.17 -5.51
N LEU A 409 23.02 -2.29 -5.94
CA LEU A 409 21.66 -2.37 -6.47
C LEU A 409 20.61 -2.56 -5.37
N ALA A 410 21.00 -2.87 -4.14
CA ALA A 410 20.09 -3.21 -3.06
C ALA A 410 19.16 -2.05 -2.62
N GLU A 411 19.50 -0.79 -2.95
CA GLU A 411 18.73 0.41 -2.59
C GLU A 411 17.65 0.81 -3.61
N TYR A 412 17.54 0.06 -4.73
CA TYR A 412 16.59 0.36 -5.80
C TYR A 412 15.30 -0.45 -5.64
N ASP A 413 14.18 0.11 -6.14
CA ASP A 413 12.90 -0.62 -6.19
C ASP A 413 12.89 -1.61 -7.35
N TRP A 414 13.44 -1.18 -8.51
CA TRP A 414 13.49 -1.96 -9.73
C TRP A 414 14.89 -1.96 -10.35
N TYR A 415 15.26 -3.09 -10.92
CA TYR A 415 16.39 -3.24 -11.82
C TYR A 415 15.90 -3.54 -13.22
N VAL A 416 16.40 -2.81 -14.21
CA VAL A 416 16.00 -2.92 -15.62
C VAL A 416 17.21 -3.09 -16.50
N TYR A 417 17.14 -4.08 -17.37
CA TYR A 417 18.12 -4.34 -18.42
C TYR A 417 17.53 -3.94 -19.77
N PHE A 418 18.25 -3.12 -20.54
CA PHE A 418 18.05 -2.87 -21.95
C PHE A 418 19.37 -3.10 -22.69
N ASP A 419 19.32 -3.67 -23.90
CA ASP A 419 20.52 -3.78 -24.74
C ASP A 419 21.08 -2.39 -25.10
N ALA A 420 22.40 -2.33 -25.27
CA ALA A 420 23.14 -1.05 -25.42
C ALA A 420 22.78 -0.26 -26.67
N ASP A 421 22.26 -0.89 -27.71
CA ASP A 421 21.82 -0.25 -28.95
C ASP A 421 20.34 0.13 -28.98
N MET A 422 19.63 -0.08 -27.87
CA MET A 422 18.25 0.36 -27.68
C MET A 422 18.16 1.83 -27.28
N HIS A 423 17.05 2.46 -27.55
CA HIS A 423 16.71 3.79 -27.08
C HIS A 423 15.18 3.94 -27.03
N CYS A 424 14.68 4.75 -26.13
CA CYS A 424 13.26 5.10 -26.10
C CYS A 424 12.89 5.92 -27.34
N LEU A 425 11.72 5.63 -27.89
CA LEU A 425 11.11 6.46 -28.92
C LEU A 425 10.60 7.76 -28.29
N THR A 426 10.10 8.68 -29.13
CA THR A 426 9.67 10.02 -28.73
C THR A 426 8.32 10.05 -28.01
N GLU A 427 7.83 8.92 -27.52
CA GLU A 427 6.61 8.81 -26.74
C GLU A 427 6.94 8.51 -25.28
N ARG A 428 6.29 9.22 -24.37
CA ARG A 428 6.45 9.06 -22.93
C ARG A 428 5.87 7.71 -22.51
N ILE A 429 6.63 6.98 -21.70
CA ILE A 429 6.23 5.73 -21.04
C ILE A 429 6.25 6.00 -19.54
N ASP A 430 5.08 6.13 -18.93
CA ASP A 430 4.98 6.34 -17.49
C ASP A 430 5.25 5.04 -16.72
N TYR A 431 5.57 5.16 -15.43
CA TYR A 431 5.89 4.01 -14.58
C TYR A 431 4.78 2.94 -14.62
N GLU A 432 3.51 3.36 -14.50
CA GLU A 432 2.36 2.46 -14.46
C GLU A 432 2.06 1.79 -15.82
N ASP A 433 2.57 2.34 -16.93
CA ASP A 433 2.43 1.74 -18.28
C ASP A 433 3.44 0.61 -18.50
N PHE A 434 4.55 0.62 -17.77
CA PHE A 434 5.64 -0.35 -17.95
C PHE A 434 5.76 -1.37 -16.82
N PHE A 435 5.53 -0.97 -15.57
CA PHE A 435 5.69 -1.80 -14.39
C PHE A 435 4.35 -2.22 -13.80
N ASP A 436 4.18 -3.51 -13.59
CA ASP A 436 3.07 -4.06 -12.80
C ASP A 436 3.55 -4.35 -11.37
N ASP A 437 3.14 -3.51 -10.42
CA ASP A 437 3.52 -3.67 -9.00
C ASP A 437 2.95 -4.95 -8.35
N SER A 438 2.02 -5.66 -8.99
CA SER A 438 1.54 -6.97 -8.54
C SER A 438 2.47 -8.11 -8.93
N LYS A 439 3.40 -7.87 -9.87
CA LYS A 439 4.36 -8.85 -10.40
C LYS A 439 5.77 -8.61 -9.86
N THR A 440 6.56 -9.66 -9.84
CA THR A 440 7.95 -9.62 -9.36
C THR A 440 8.94 -9.33 -10.48
N PHE A 441 8.68 -9.87 -11.67
CA PHE A 441 9.54 -9.76 -12.84
C PHE A 441 8.77 -9.25 -14.05
N PHE A 442 9.49 -8.71 -15.02
CA PHE A 442 8.94 -8.41 -16.33
C PHE A 442 9.89 -8.85 -17.44
N GLY A 443 9.32 -9.05 -18.60
CA GLY A 443 10.05 -9.29 -19.84
C GLY A 443 9.20 -8.91 -21.03
N VAL A 444 9.82 -8.78 -22.20
CA VAL A 444 9.11 -8.42 -23.44
C VAL A 444 9.06 -9.62 -24.34
N GLN A 445 7.89 -9.89 -24.91
CA GLN A 445 7.68 -10.98 -25.85
C GLN A 445 8.59 -10.81 -27.08
N HIS A 446 9.21 -11.91 -27.53
CA HIS A 446 10.12 -11.87 -28.64
C HIS A 446 9.39 -11.50 -29.95
N PRO A 447 9.92 -10.58 -30.77
CA PRO A 447 9.29 -10.12 -32.00
C PRO A 447 8.96 -11.24 -33.02
N CYS A 448 9.65 -12.39 -32.97
CA CYS A 448 9.33 -13.54 -33.84
C CYS A 448 7.90 -14.07 -33.67
N GLN A 449 7.24 -13.71 -32.57
CA GLN A 449 5.85 -14.09 -32.27
C GLN A 449 4.82 -13.09 -32.81
N ASN A 450 5.25 -11.91 -33.25
CA ASN A 450 4.36 -10.88 -33.77
C ASN A 450 4.61 -10.66 -35.26
N PRO A 451 3.67 -11.11 -36.14
CA PRO A 451 3.83 -11.00 -37.60
C PRO A 451 3.91 -9.53 -38.08
N ASP A 452 3.38 -8.57 -37.32
CA ASP A 452 3.40 -7.15 -37.68
C ASP A 452 4.76 -6.50 -37.39
N LEU A 453 5.57 -7.09 -36.51
CA LEU A 453 6.88 -6.58 -36.10
C LEU A 453 8.06 -7.28 -36.82
N CYS A 454 7.83 -8.45 -37.40
CA CYS A 454 8.86 -9.23 -38.05
C CYS A 454 8.51 -9.52 -39.51
N ASN A 455 9.49 -9.37 -40.41
CA ASN A 455 9.42 -9.88 -41.80
C ASN A 455 9.56 -11.41 -41.85
N PHE A 456 9.44 -12.12 -40.75
CA PHE A 456 9.52 -13.57 -40.63
C PHE A 456 8.15 -14.19 -40.43
N THR A 457 7.96 -15.43 -40.82
CA THR A 457 6.78 -16.20 -40.45
C THR A 457 6.68 -16.27 -38.93
N SER A 458 5.51 -15.91 -38.39
CA SER A 458 5.30 -15.97 -36.95
C SER A 458 5.51 -17.39 -36.43
N VAL A 459 6.25 -17.49 -35.32
CA VAL A 459 6.57 -18.77 -34.67
C VAL A 459 5.66 -18.91 -33.44
N SER A 460 5.06 -20.08 -33.25
CA SER A 460 4.17 -20.35 -32.12
C SER A 460 4.27 -21.78 -31.64
N GLY A 461 3.82 -22.06 -30.45
CA GLY A 461 3.73 -23.40 -29.87
C GLY A 461 5.08 -24.12 -29.79
N SER A 462 5.16 -25.32 -30.31
CA SER A 462 6.38 -26.16 -30.30
C SER A 462 7.56 -25.59 -31.08
N ASP A 463 7.31 -24.63 -31.99
CA ASP A 463 8.32 -24.03 -32.85
C ASP A 463 9.02 -22.83 -32.20
N LEU A 464 8.59 -22.42 -31.02
CA LEU A 464 9.28 -21.41 -30.24
C LEU A 464 10.71 -21.85 -29.88
N PRO A 465 11.69 -20.93 -29.91
CA PRO A 465 13.11 -21.27 -29.82
C PRO A 465 13.58 -21.60 -28.39
N PHE A 466 12.75 -22.29 -27.63
CA PHE A 466 13.18 -22.82 -26.32
C PHE A 466 14.36 -23.81 -26.49
N GLU A 467 15.30 -23.75 -25.54
CA GLU A 467 16.33 -24.76 -25.45
C GLU A 467 15.71 -26.13 -25.15
N ARG A 468 15.97 -27.13 -26.05
CA ARG A 468 15.39 -28.46 -25.95
C ARG A 468 16.43 -29.55 -25.62
N ASN A 469 17.71 -29.18 -25.46
CA ASN A 469 18.73 -30.13 -25.04
C ASN A 469 18.52 -30.52 -23.56
N PRO A 470 18.19 -31.78 -23.24
CA PRO A 470 17.90 -32.20 -21.87
C PRO A 470 19.12 -32.16 -20.91
N GLU A 471 20.32 -32.04 -21.46
CA GLU A 471 21.55 -31.91 -20.68
C GLU A 471 21.81 -30.45 -20.22
N SER A 472 21.13 -29.49 -20.85
CA SER A 472 21.23 -28.06 -20.50
C SER A 472 20.34 -27.71 -19.33
N LEU A 473 20.82 -26.83 -18.47
CA LEU A 473 20.03 -26.23 -17.38
C LEU A 473 19.05 -25.15 -17.85
N ALA A 474 19.07 -24.81 -19.13
CA ALA A 474 18.10 -23.95 -19.80
C ALA A 474 16.98 -24.73 -20.51
N CYS A 475 17.02 -26.06 -20.47
CA CYS A 475 16.07 -26.90 -21.18
C CYS A 475 14.63 -26.68 -20.68
N VAL A 476 13.71 -26.44 -21.62
CA VAL A 476 12.26 -26.46 -21.40
C VAL A 476 11.67 -27.53 -22.29
N THR A 477 11.16 -28.61 -21.73
CA THR A 477 10.50 -29.68 -22.55
C THR A 477 9.13 -29.18 -23.01
N ALA A 478 8.56 -29.88 -24.02
CA ALA A 478 7.21 -29.52 -24.50
C ALA A 478 6.13 -29.67 -23.41
N GLU A 479 6.33 -30.61 -22.47
CA GLU A 479 5.41 -30.87 -21.37
C GLU A 479 5.55 -29.84 -20.25
N GLU A 480 6.73 -29.23 -20.09
CA GLU A 480 7.00 -28.20 -19.08
C GLU A 480 6.64 -26.79 -19.57
N GLN A 481 6.44 -26.58 -20.86
CA GLN A 481 6.13 -25.27 -21.43
C GLN A 481 4.77 -24.78 -20.91
N CYS A 482 4.77 -23.70 -20.11
CA CYS A 482 3.58 -23.20 -19.41
C CYS A 482 2.61 -22.47 -20.34
N ASP A 483 3.12 -21.77 -21.36
CA ASP A 483 2.34 -21.00 -22.32
C ASP A 483 3.12 -20.84 -23.65
N ASP A 484 2.53 -20.10 -24.60
CA ASP A 484 3.11 -19.80 -25.91
C ASP A 484 3.87 -18.45 -25.93
N VAL A 485 4.44 -18.02 -24.80
CA VAL A 485 5.22 -16.79 -24.71
C VAL A 485 6.71 -17.10 -24.62
N TYR A 486 7.50 -16.49 -25.48
CA TYR A 486 8.95 -16.51 -25.47
C TYR A 486 9.50 -15.09 -25.32
N LEU A 487 10.34 -14.86 -24.32
CA LEU A 487 10.91 -13.55 -24.01
C LEU A 487 12.16 -13.28 -24.86
N GLN A 488 12.30 -12.04 -25.31
CA GLN A 488 13.56 -11.56 -25.87
C GLN A 488 14.57 -11.22 -24.75
N GLY A 489 15.83 -11.48 -25.00
CA GLY A 489 16.92 -11.24 -24.04
C GLY A 489 17.32 -9.76 -23.90
N CYS A 490 16.80 -8.86 -24.75
CA CYS A 490 17.22 -7.47 -24.80
C CYS A 490 16.45 -6.53 -23.86
N VAL A 491 15.29 -6.98 -23.30
CA VAL A 491 14.49 -6.20 -22.31
C VAL A 491 13.96 -7.13 -21.23
N TRP A 492 14.41 -6.96 -20.01
CA TRP A 492 13.94 -7.72 -18.86
C TRP A 492 14.32 -7.01 -17.56
N GLY A 493 13.70 -7.40 -16.48
CA GLY A 493 14.01 -6.86 -15.15
C GLY A 493 13.09 -7.41 -14.08
N GLY A 494 13.13 -6.75 -12.93
CA GLY A 494 12.29 -7.14 -11.80
C GLY A 494 12.52 -6.29 -10.57
N LYS A 495 11.72 -6.57 -9.55
CA LYS A 495 11.86 -5.97 -8.23
C LYS A 495 13.14 -6.42 -7.55
N VAL A 496 13.79 -5.51 -6.87
CA VAL A 496 14.92 -5.80 -5.99
C VAL A 496 14.37 -6.19 -4.61
N PRO A 497 14.87 -7.25 -3.93
CA PRO A 497 16.06 -8.04 -4.27
C PRO A 497 15.83 -9.25 -5.18
N GLN A 498 14.61 -9.60 -5.54
CA GLN A 498 14.27 -10.85 -6.23
C GLN A 498 14.96 -10.98 -7.61
N VAL A 499 15.03 -9.90 -8.38
CA VAL A 499 15.75 -9.90 -9.66
C VAL A 499 17.25 -10.19 -9.49
N LEU A 500 17.84 -9.79 -8.37
CA LEU A 500 19.25 -10.08 -8.08
C LEU A 500 19.45 -11.56 -7.76
N ASP A 501 18.48 -12.22 -7.14
CA ASP A 501 18.50 -13.67 -6.90
C ASP A 501 18.35 -14.44 -8.22
N MET A 502 17.46 -13.97 -9.12
CA MET A 502 17.34 -14.48 -10.50
C MET A 502 18.68 -14.39 -11.23
N ILE A 503 19.31 -13.23 -11.25
CA ILE A 503 20.60 -12.99 -11.91
C ILE A 503 21.67 -13.96 -11.40
N GLU A 504 21.72 -14.18 -10.09
CA GLU A 504 22.67 -15.10 -9.48
C GLU A 504 22.40 -16.55 -9.87
N ASP A 505 21.14 -16.96 -9.95
CA ASP A 505 20.77 -18.30 -10.38
C ASP A 505 21.10 -18.54 -11.87
N LEU A 506 20.77 -17.57 -12.73
CA LEU A 506 21.09 -17.63 -14.16
C LEU A 506 22.61 -17.74 -14.40
N ASP A 507 23.42 -16.93 -13.72
CA ASP A 507 24.89 -17.00 -13.77
C ASP A 507 25.39 -18.39 -13.36
N LYS A 508 24.86 -18.98 -12.29
CA LYS A 508 25.21 -20.32 -11.82
C LYS A 508 24.87 -21.40 -12.84
N ARG A 509 23.70 -21.33 -13.49
CA ARG A 509 23.26 -22.28 -14.53
C ARG A 509 24.17 -22.21 -15.75
N ILE A 510 24.44 -21.00 -16.26
CA ILE A 510 25.33 -20.76 -17.38
C ILE A 510 26.74 -21.33 -17.11
N ILE A 511 27.34 -21.02 -15.96
CA ILE A 511 28.67 -21.51 -15.57
C ILE A 511 28.70 -23.06 -15.53
N LYS A 512 27.63 -23.69 -15.04
CA LYS A 512 27.56 -25.17 -14.96
C LYS A 512 27.48 -25.81 -16.35
N ASP A 513 26.68 -25.24 -17.26
CA ASP A 513 26.54 -25.76 -18.64
C ASP A 513 27.83 -25.54 -19.43
N LEU A 514 28.43 -24.34 -19.31
CA LEU A 514 29.72 -24.08 -19.98
C LEU A 514 30.85 -25.03 -19.51
N LYS A 515 30.87 -25.44 -18.23
CA LYS A 515 31.80 -26.43 -17.71
C LYS A 515 31.60 -27.83 -18.34
N LYS A 516 30.41 -28.11 -18.83
CA LYS A 516 30.07 -29.35 -19.57
C LYS A 516 30.18 -29.17 -21.09
N GLU A 517 30.71 -28.02 -21.54
CA GLU A 517 30.77 -27.67 -22.97
C GLU A 517 29.38 -27.56 -23.64
N ILE A 518 28.33 -27.27 -22.86
CA ILE A 518 26.97 -27.03 -23.35
C ILE A 518 26.79 -25.54 -23.64
N MET A 519 26.45 -25.25 -24.90
CA MET A 519 26.03 -23.92 -25.36
C MET A 519 24.58 -23.98 -25.82
N THR A 520 23.74 -23.14 -25.19
CA THR A 520 22.32 -23.06 -25.52
C THR A 520 22.05 -22.38 -26.86
N PHE A 521 20.92 -22.66 -27.46
CA PHE A 521 20.53 -22.14 -28.78
C PHE A 521 20.50 -20.61 -28.84
N ALA A 522 19.81 -19.98 -27.90
CA ALA A 522 19.67 -18.54 -27.80
C ALA A 522 20.48 -17.94 -26.61
N HIS A 523 21.61 -18.56 -26.29
CA HIS A 523 22.56 -18.12 -25.27
C HIS A 523 21.90 -17.81 -23.91
N ASP A 524 22.08 -16.60 -23.39
CA ASP A 524 21.53 -16.13 -22.10
C ASP A 524 20.00 -16.04 -22.10
N GLU A 525 19.38 -15.74 -23.26
CA GLU A 525 17.93 -15.71 -23.46
C GLU A 525 17.28 -17.07 -23.17
N SER A 526 17.95 -18.18 -23.52
CA SER A 526 17.48 -19.53 -23.21
C SER A 526 17.33 -19.74 -21.70
N TYR A 527 18.27 -19.26 -20.89
CA TYR A 527 18.21 -19.36 -19.43
C TYR A 527 17.15 -18.45 -18.83
N LEU A 528 16.97 -17.25 -19.36
CA LEU A 528 15.89 -16.33 -18.96
C LEU A 528 14.52 -16.96 -19.20
N ASN A 529 14.31 -17.57 -20.36
CA ASN A 529 13.06 -18.24 -20.71
C ASN A 529 12.82 -19.49 -19.85
N ARG A 530 13.86 -20.25 -19.47
CA ARG A 530 13.75 -21.35 -18.50
C ARG A 530 13.32 -20.82 -17.14
N TYR A 531 13.94 -19.75 -16.64
CA TYR A 531 13.60 -19.16 -15.35
C TYR A 531 12.16 -18.63 -15.35
N ARG A 532 11.74 -17.95 -16.43
CA ARG A 532 10.35 -17.51 -16.59
C ARG A 532 9.38 -18.69 -16.56
N ASN A 533 9.68 -19.76 -17.25
CA ASN A 533 8.82 -20.95 -17.28
C ASN A 533 8.65 -21.58 -15.89
N GLU A 534 9.68 -21.57 -15.04
CA GLU A 534 9.64 -22.04 -13.66
C GLU A 534 8.85 -21.09 -12.74
N ASN A 535 8.77 -19.78 -13.07
CA ASN A 535 8.20 -18.71 -12.23
C ASN A 535 7.14 -17.90 -13.00
N PHE A 536 6.41 -18.49 -13.94
CA PHE A 536 5.64 -17.74 -14.92
C PHE A 536 4.53 -16.86 -14.30
N GLN A 537 3.97 -17.22 -13.13
CA GLN A 537 2.99 -16.43 -12.42
C GLN A 537 3.54 -15.09 -11.91
N GLU A 538 4.85 -15.02 -11.71
CA GLU A 538 5.55 -13.84 -11.19
C GLU A 538 5.96 -12.85 -12.29
N PHE A 539 5.80 -13.23 -13.58
CA PHE A 539 6.18 -12.40 -14.71
C PHE A 539 5.01 -11.59 -15.27
N HIS A 540 5.28 -10.33 -15.55
CA HIS A 540 4.52 -9.46 -16.45
C HIS A 540 5.19 -9.52 -17.84
N VAL A 541 4.39 -9.64 -18.93
CA VAL A 541 4.88 -9.73 -20.32
C VAL A 541 4.10 -8.81 -21.23
#